data_d168b9a692f9201a5b3ac2b74a7c3b6d
#
_entry.id   d168b9a692f9201a5b3ac2b74a7c3b6d
#
_cell.length_a   1.000
_cell.length_b   1.000
_cell.length_c   1.000
_cell.angle_alpha   90.00
_cell.angle_beta   90.00
_cell.angle_gamma   90.00
#
_symmetry.space_group_name_H-M   'P 1'
#
loop_
_entity.id
_entity.type
_entity.pdbx_description
1 polymer ?
#
loop_
_entity_poly.entity_id
_entity_poly.type
_entity_poly.pdbx_seq_one_letter_code
_entity_poly.pdbx_strand_id
1 'polypeptide(L)'
;MASTSAKGLKSMKLTSVEIENFRCFERLTLSLEPDVTAVIGINAAGKTALLDAIALALRPVIADPLSGIQTSADPKISPWEDISGLALRPTDLRIGTEETKGSNGRLRRSAIAATITASDPRDTSRSLSLKCREEIDFTTQLDVESRGTTWSEPVGIARAPDGLWLPAGGDAHGAHLDIPTLAFYRDSRNCRGRSQPQAIPEAMDRDSALKRAFDAGADFEAAQRWFYMRENQELRAAREHGNTAFEFPDLATIRKALSLMLDGVERVYTDDNPPRLKVDKKDAAGQTLTLELAQLSAGQRNLLALTLDFARRLALTHPGWDQPLEAPGILLIDEIELNLHPKWQQSVIPHLRRVFPDTQIIVATHSPQVLSTLEARQIRVLKDQQLFVPNVETYGTDAGRVQRLVMDTDTRPPDNPYAQRVDLLFAEIGDGRLEAAEQLLQALESERGGDEPSLIEARTLIANRKWEAELGL
;
A
#
# COMPACT_ATOMS: atom_id res chain seq x y z
N MET A 1 22.21 -19.69 -27.17
CA MET A 1 23.14 -18.58 -26.92
C MET A 1 22.79 -18.04 -25.55
N ALA A 2 23.76 -17.95 -24.66
CA ALA A 2 23.55 -17.81 -23.23
C ALA A 2 22.81 -16.50 -22.87
N SER A 3 21.70 -16.61 -22.14
CA SER A 3 21.04 -15.48 -21.48
C SER A 3 22.00 -14.99 -20.40
N THR A 4 22.69 -13.90 -20.68
CA THR A 4 23.44 -13.16 -19.66
C THR A 4 22.41 -12.55 -18.74
N SER A 5 22.18 -13.24 -17.63
CA SER A 5 21.33 -12.80 -16.52
C SER A 5 21.65 -11.34 -16.17
N ALA A 6 20.68 -10.48 -16.33
CA ALA A 6 20.70 -9.07 -15.90
C ALA A 6 20.70 -8.95 -14.34
N LYS A 7 21.57 -9.69 -13.65
CA LYS A 7 21.74 -9.72 -12.19
C LYS A 7 22.50 -8.50 -11.64
N GLY A 8 22.70 -7.44 -12.42
CA GLY A 8 23.61 -6.33 -12.08
C GLY A 8 23.00 -5.06 -11.57
N LEU A 9 21.71 -4.78 -11.78
CA LEU A 9 21.08 -3.53 -11.35
C LEU A 9 20.00 -3.80 -10.31
N LYS A 10 20.32 -3.54 -9.05
CA LYS A 10 19.37 -3.62 -7.95
C LYS A 10 18.59 -2.32 -7.86
N SER A 11 17.28 -2.45 -7.70
CA SER A 11 16.34 -1.36 -7.68
C SER A 11 16.65 -0.37 -6.55
N MET A 12 16.58 0.91 -6.87
CA MET A 12 16.56 1.96 -5.86
C MET A 12 15.32 1.80 -4.97
N LYS A 13 15.51 1.93 -3.67
CA LYS A 13 14.45 1.94 -2.66
C LYS A 13 14.29 3.35 -2.11
N LEU A 14 13.05 3.74 -1.87
CA LEU A 14 12.76 5.00 -1.19
C LEU A 14 13.24 4.91 0.26
N THR A 15 13.98 5.90 0.71
CA THR A 15 14.54 5.95 2.08
C THR A 15 13.83 6.97 2.95
N SER A 16 13.43 8.10 2.36
CA SER A 16 12.69 9.14 3.08
C SER A 16 11.80 9.96 2.16
N VAL A 17 10.77 10.53 2.76
CA VAL A 17 9.89 11.53 2.13
C VAL A 17 9.77 12.73 3.06
N GLU A 18 10.03 13.92 2.54
CA GLU A 18 9.80 15.19 3.23
C GLU A 18 8.63 15.91 2.57
N ILE A 19 7.70 16.38 3.37
CA ILE A 19 6.44 17.00 2.95
C ILE A 19 6.36 18.39 3.56
N GLU A 20 5.97 19.38 2.76
CA GLU A 20 5.75 20.76 3.20
C GLU A 20 4.40 21.28 2.67
N ASN A 21 3.61 21.90 3.55
CA ASN A 21 2.35 22.59 3.25
C ASN A 21 1.30 21.73 2.53
N PHE A 22 1.24 20.44 2.87
CA PHE A 22 0.31 19.51 2.22
C PHE A 22 -0.80 19.08 3.20
N ARG A 23 -2.03 19.43 2.93
CA ARG A 23 -3.23 19.10 3.73
C ARG A 23 -3.04 19.43 5.22
N CYS A 24 -3.00 18.39 6.09
CA CYS A 24 -2.80 18.58 7.53
C CYS A 24 -1.34 18.83 7.92
N PHE A 25 -0.39 18.60 7.02
CA PHE A 25 1.04 18.67 7.34
C PHE A 25 1.64 20.04 6.98
N GLU A 26 2.24 20.70 7.96
CA GLU A 26 3.09 21.86 7.73
C GLU A 26 4.45 21.42 7.25
N ARG A 27 5.09 20.55 8.03
CA ARG A 27 6.30 19.85 7.66
C ARG A 27 6.29 18.48 8.31
N LEU A 28 6.57 17.45 7.53
CA LEU A 28 6.67 16.08 8.00
C LEU A 28 7.78 15.36 7.26
N THR A 29 8.57 14.58 8.00
CA THR A 29 9.58 13.67 7.42
C THR A 29 9.22 12.24 7.78
N LEU A 30 9.08 11.39 6.76
CA LEU A 30 8.84 9.96 6.88
C LEU A 30 10.10 9.19 6.46
N SER A 31 10.66 8.38 7.34
CA SER A 31 11.66 7.38 6.99
C SER A 31 10.99 6.09 6.55
N LEU A 32 11.49 5.47 5.48
CA LEU A 32 10.93 4.30 4.84
C LEU A 32 11.89 3.11 4.95
N GLU A 33 11.33 1.94 5.21
CA GLU A 33 12.07 0.67 5.16
C GLU A 33 12.13 0.14 3.72
N PRO A 34 13.19 -0.58 3.34
CA PRO A 34 13.37 -1.04 1.97
C PRO A 34 12.40 -2.15 1.55
N ASP A 35 11.77 -2.81 2.50
CA ASP A 35 10.83 -3.91 2.30
C ASP A 35 9.37 -3.47 2.53
N VAL A 36 9.00 -3.17 3.77
CA VAL A 36 7.63 -2.77 4.15
C VAL A 36 7.67 -1.60 5.12
N THR A 37 6.81 -0.61 4.90
CA THR A 37 6.51 0.44 5.87
C THR A 37 5.01 0.54 6.08
N ALA A 38 4.54 0.32 7.30
CA ALA A 38 3.13 0.49 7.67
C ALA A 38 2.93 1.77 8.46
N VAL A 39 2.02 2.63 7.97
CA VAL A 39 1.62 3.86 8.64
C VAL A 39 0.30 3.62 9.37
N ILE A 40 0.28 3.90 10.65
CA ILE A 40 -0.91 3.80 11.50
C ILE A 40 -1.21 5.13 12.16
N GLY A 41 -2.41 5.28 12.66
CA GLY A 41 -2.89 6.47 13.38
C GLY A 41 -4.40 6.46 13.48
N ILE A 42 -4.96 7.34 14.31
CA ILE A 42 -6.41 7.50 14.43
C ILE A 42 -7.04 7.96 13.11
N ASN A 43 -8.38 7.89 13.02
CA ASN A 43 -9.08 8.43 11.87
C ASN A 43 -8.77 9.93 11.73
N ALA A 44 -8.66 10.39 10.50
CA ALA A 44 -8.29 11.77 10.16
C ALA A 44 -6.88 12.22 10.59
N ALA A 45 -6.00 11.33 11.07
CA ALA A 45 -4.60 11.68 11.39
C ALA A 45 -3.79 12.11 10.16
N GLY A 46 -4.23 11.76 8.95
CA GLY A 46 -3.54 12.13 7.71
C GLY A 46 -2.82 10.98 7.00
N LYS A 47 -3.10 9.71 7.32
CA LYS A 47 -2.47 8.55 6.67
C LYS A 47 -2.61 8.55 5.15
N THR A 48 -3.84 8.72 4.64
CA THR A 48 -4.11 8.86 3.20
C THR A 48 -3.40 10.08 2.62
N ALA A 49 -3.36 11.20 3.35
CA ALA A 49 -2.63 12.40 2.92
C ALA A 49 -1.13 12.13 2.78
N LEU A 50 -0.56 11.32 3.66
CA LEU A 50 0.85 10.92 3.59
C LEU A 50 1.13 10.06 2.34
N LEU A 51 0.28 9.07 2.04
CA LEU A 51 0.39 8.26 0.83
C LEU A 51 0.22 9.11 -0.44
N ASP A 52 -0.71 10.06 -0.44
CA ASP A 52 -0.90 11.01 -1.55
C ASP A 52 0.33 11.91 -1.75
N ALA A 53 0.99 12.34 -0.68
CA ALA A 53 2.22 13.11 -0.77
C ALA A 53 3.39 12.30 -1.36
N ILE A 54 3.49 11.00 -1.01
CA ILE A 54 4.47 10.10 -1.63
C ILE A 54 4.18 9.96 -3.13
N ALA A 55 2.92 9.74 -3.50
CA ALA A 55 2.51 9.66 -4.90
C ALA A 55 2.80 10.96 -5.66
N LEU A 56 2.57 12.13 -5.03
CA LEU A 56 2.93 13.43 -5.59
C LEU A 56 4.43 13.55 -5.87
N ALA A 57 5.26 13.14 -4.90
CA ALA A 57 6.71 13.18 -5.07
C ALA A 57 7.23 12.22 -6.16
N LEU A 58 6.49 11.14 -6.43
CA LEU A 58 6.81 10.16 -7.48
C LEU A 58 6.26 10.52 -8.88
N ARG A 59 5.45 11.57 -8.99
CA ARG A 59 4.92 12.02 -10.30
C ARG A 59 5.99 12.20 -11.38
N PRO A 60 7.17 12.79 -11.10
CA PRO A 60 8.22 12.96 -12.11
C PRO A 60 8.64 11.65 -12.75
N VAL A 61 8.70 10.59 -11.95
CA VAL A 61 9.12 9.26 -12.41
C VAL A 61 8.17 8.69 -13.48
N ILE A 62 6.87 9.02 -13.39
CA ILE A 62 5.86 8.60 -14.38
C ILE A 62 5.79 9.55 -15.56
N ALA A 63 5.87 10.84 -15.29
CA ALA A 63 5.57 11.90 -16.25
C ALA A 63 6.51 11.92 -17.47
N ASP A 64 7.76 11.63 -17.24
CA ASP A 64 8.80 11.75 -18.26
C ASP A 64 8.70 10.65 -19.34
N PRO A 65 8.51 9.36 -18.99
CA PRO A 65 8.20 8.33 -20.00
C PRO A 65 6.93 8.61 -20.78
N LEU A 66 5.96 9.27 -20.15
CA LEU A 66 4.64 9.55 -20.71
C LEU A 66 4.54 10.92 -21.42
N SER A 67 5.61 11.69 -21.48
CA SER A 67 5.62 13.06 -22.09
C SER A 67 5.23 13.10 -23.56
N GLY A 68 5.28 11.97 -24.27
CA GLY A 68 4.82 11.84 -25.66
C GLY A 68 3.34 11.47 -25.82
N ILE A 69 2.62 11.19 -24.72
CA ILE A 69 1.21 10.82 -24.79
C ILE A 69 0.37 12.09 -24.97
N GLN A 70 -0.53 12.07 -25.97
CA GLN A 70 -1.53 13.12 -26.10
C GLN A 70 -2.45 13.11 -24.90
N THR A 71 -2.39 14.18 -24.11
CA THR A 71 -3.30 14.40 -22.98
C THR A 71 -4.66 14.87 -23.47
N SER A 72 -5.69 14.74 -22.62
CA SER A 72 -7.04 15.20 -22.90
C SER A 72 -7.06 16.64 -23.40
N ALA A 73 -7.86 16.90 -24.42
CA ALA A 73 -8.09 18.26 -24.93
C ALA A 73 -8.95 19.14 -24.00
N ASP A 74 -9.37 18.62 -22.84
CA ASP A 74 -10.14 19.40 -21.87
C ASP A 74 -9.20 20.30 -21.04
N PRO A 75 -9.27 21.64 -21.20
CA PRO A 75 -8.41 22.56 -20.50
C PRO A 75 -8.64 22.59 -18.96
N LYS A 76 -9.68 21.92 -18.46
CA LYS A 76 -9.99 21.81 -17.03
C LYS A 76 -9.27 20.65 -16.37
N ILE A 77 -8.74 19.71 -17.14
CA ILE A 77 -8.01 18.56 -16.63
C ILE A 77 -6.52 18.86 -16.74
N SER A 78 -5.83 18.88 -15.62
CA SER A 78 -4.36 18.97 -15.63
C SER A 78 -3.78 17.81 -16.44
N PRO A 79 -2.83 18.06 -17.37
CA PRO A 79 -2.15 16.98 -18.09
C PRO A 79 -1.63 15.86 -17.18
N TRP A 80 -1.24 16.20 -15.96
CA TRP A 80 -0.74 15.28 -14.94
C TRP A 80 -1.82 14.41 -14.32
N GLU A 81 -3.05 14.93 -14.20
CA GLU A 81 -4.20 14.17 -13.70
C GLU A 81 -4.57 13.04 -14.64
N ASP A 82 -4.60 13.33 -15.95
CA ASP A 82 -4.95 12.36 -16.98
C ASP A 82 -3.90 11.23 -17.07
N ILE A 83 -2.63 11.55 -16.86
CA ILE A 83 -1.52 10.59 -16.95
C ILE A 83 -1.39 9.78 -15.65
N SER A 84 -1.34 10.43 -14.49
CA SER A 84 -1.01 9.79 -13.21
C SER A 84 -2.22 9.31 -12.43
N GLY A 85 -3.42 9.82 -12.72
CA GLY A 85 -4.63 9.60 -11.93
C GLY A 85 -4.65 10.37 -10.60
N LEU A 86 -3.68 11.26 -10.37
CA LEU A 86 -3.61 12.07 -9.15
C LEU A 86 -3.98 13.52 -9.44
N ALA A 87 -5.21 13.91 -9.08
CA ALA A 87 -5.67 15.28 -9.13
C ALA A 87 -5.26 16.04 -7.87
N LEU A 88 -4.61 17.21 -8.02
CA LEU A 88 -4.45 18.15 -6.92
C LEU A 88 -5.68 19.04 -6.82
N ARG A 89 -6.18 19.17 -5.60
CA ARG A 89 -7.36 19.96 -5.28
C ARG A 89 -6.97 21.18 -4.44
N PRO A 90 -7.78 22.26 -4.45
CA PRO A 90 -7.58 23.40 -3.55
C PRO A 90 -7.46 23.00 -2.07
N THR A 91 -8.18 21.93 -1.71
CA THR A 91 -8.17 21.34 -0.36
C THR A 91 -6.88 20.64 0.01
N ASP A 92 -5.99 20.41 -0.94
CA ASP A 92 -4.69 19.78 -0.69
C ASP A 92 -3.67 20.77 -0.13
N LEU A 93 -3.94 22.07 -0.25
CA LEU A 93 -3.18 23.10 0.46
C LEU A 93 -3.58 23.18 1.92
N ARG A 94 -2.61 23.34 2.78
CA ARG A 94 -2.85 23.69 4.18
C ARG A 94 -3.32 25.14 4.26
N ILE A 95 -4.61 25.33 4.59
CA ILE A 95 -5.18 26.62 4.90
C ILE A 95 -5.11 26.79 6.41
N GLY A 96 -4.18 27.53 6.94
CA GLY A 96 -4.09 27.58 8.39
C GLY A 96 -3.28 28.68 9.05
N THR A 97 -2.65 29.60 8.33
CA THR A 97 -1.90 30.68 8.97
C THR A 97 -2.21 32.04 8.35
N GLU A 98 -2.12 33.10 9.16
CA GLU A 98 -2.34 34.51 8.73
C GLU A 98 -1.45 34.93 7.54
N GLU A 99 -0.38 34.21 7.26
CA GLU A 99 0.51 34.44 6.13
C GLU A 99 -0.15 34.19 4.76
N THR A 100 -1.23 33.43 4.69
CA THR A 100 -1.99 33.19 3.46
C THR A 100 -2.96 34.31 3.09
N LYS A 101 -3.22 35.25 3.99
CA LYS A 101 -4.04 36.44 3.72
C LYS A 101 -3.15 37.64 3.44
N GLY A 102 -3.07 38.07 2.18
CA GLY A 102 -2.49 39.36 1.85
C GLY A 102 -3.32 40.52 2.46
N SER A 103 -2.72 41.69 2.66
CA SER A 103 -3.33 42.90 3.21
C SER A 103 -4.65 43.34 2.52
N ASN A 104 -4.95 42.81 1.34
CA ASN A 104 -6.15 43.11 0.54
C ASN A 104 -7.14 41.91 0.49
N GLY A 105 -7.06 40.91 1.41
CA GLY A 105 -7.97 39.75 1.42
C GLY A 105 -7.77 38.76 0.26
N ARG A 106 -6.78 38.97 -0.59
CA ARG A 106 -6.42 38.03 -1.65
C ARG A 106 -5.52 36.94 -1.08
N LEU A 107 -5.87 35.68 -1.38
CA LEU A 107 -5.03 34.54 -1.04
C LEU A 107 -3.67 34.66 -1.77
N ARG A 108 -2.56 34.52 -1.04
CA ARG A 108 -1.22 34.51 -1.63
C ARG A 108 -0.95 33.20 -2.33
N ARG A 109 -0.02 33.22 -3.26
CA ARG A 109 0.59 32.00 -3.82
C ARG A 109 1.11 31.12 -2.70
N SER A 110 0.72 29.85 -2.72
CA SER A 110 1.23 28.87 -1.79
C SER A 110 1.84 27.72 -2.56
N ALA A 111 2.93 27.17 -2.05
CA ALA A 111 3.60 26.04 -2.69
C ALA A 111 3.44 24.78 -1.83
N ILE A 112 3.07 23.69 -2.48
CA ILE A 112 3.19 22.34 -1.93
C ILE A 112 4.54 21.81 -2.35
N ALA A 113 5.31 21.25 -1.43
CA ALA A 113 6.54 20.56 -1.77
C ALA A 113 6.54 19.15 -1.19
N ALA A 114 6.96 18.19 -2.00
CA ALA A 114 7.26 16.86 -1.56
C ALA A 114 8.62 16.45 -2.12
N THR A 115 9.53 16.06 -1.25
CA THR A 115 10.87 15.60 -1.61
C THR A 115 10.98 14.12 -1.24
N ILE A 116 11.42 13.31 -2.18
CA ILE A 116 11.65 11.89 -1.95
C ILE A 116 13.12 11.58 -2.15
N THR A 117 13.70 10.85 -1.23
CA THR A 117 15.07 10.34 -1.32
C THR A 117 15.02 8.84 -1.52
N ALA A 118 15.80 8.35 -2.47
CA ALA A 118 15.95 6.94 -2.74
C ALA A 118 17.42 6.57 -2.77
N SER A 119 17.76 5.36 -2.37
CA SER A 119 19.13 4.85 -2.42
C SER A 119 19.14 3.38 -2.85
N ASP A 120 20.29 2.95 -3.39
CA ASP A 120 20.55 1.53 -3.59
C ASP A 120 20.89 0.89 -2.22
N PRO A 121 20.15 -0.12 -1.74
CA PRO A 121 20.41 -0.76 -0.44
C PRO A 121 21.80 -1.40 -0.34
N ARG A 122 22.50 -1.62 -1.46
CA ARG A 122 23.83 -2.24 -1.51
C ARG A 122 24.96 -1.25 -1.78
N ASP A 123 24.63 -0.07 -2.29
CA ASP A 123 25.59 0.99 -2.58
C ASP A 123 24.98 2.33 -2.17
N THR A 124 25.15 2.68 -0.90
CA THR A 124 24.63 3.93 -0.32
C THR A 124 25.26 5.19 -0.92
N SER A 125 26.34 5.06 -1.69
CA SER A 125 26.88 6.20 -2.45
C SER A 125 25.99 6.63 -3.61
N ARG A 126 25.08 5.75 -4.04
CA ARG A 126 24.07 6.03 -5.06
C ARG A 126 22.78 6.46 -4.38
N SER A 127 22.60 7.75 -4.28
CA SER A 127 21.36 8.34 -3.79
C SER A 127 20.74 9.26 -4.83
N LEU A 128 19.42 9.27 -4.88
CA LEU A 128 18.61 10.12 -5.73
C LEU A 128 17.69 10.96 -4.85
N SER A 129 17.62 12.24 -5.09
CA SER A 129 16.63 13.11 -4.48
C SER A 129 15.75 13.72 -5.58
N LEU A 130 14.45 13.46 -5.51
CA LEU A 130 13.44 14.06 -6.38
C LEU A 130 12.63 15.05 -5.57
N LYS A 131 12.57 16.31 -6.02
CA LYS A 131 11.75 17.33 -5.41
C LYS A 131 10.65 17.74 -6.37
N CYS A 132 9.42 17.53 -5.96
CA CYS A 132 8.23 18.05 -6.62
C CYS A 132 7.76 19.29 -5.85
N ARG A 133 7.65 20.42 -6.52
CA ARG A 133 7.07 21.64 -5.97
C ARG A 133 6.00 22.14 -6.92
N GLU A 134 4.81 22.31 -6.42
CA GLU A 134 3.68 22.83 -7.18
C GLU A 134 3.22 24.16 -6.56
N GLU A 135 3.26 25.22 -7.34
CA GLU A 135 2.77 26.54 -6.95
C GLU A 135 1.31 26.66 -7.36
N ILE A 136 0.47 26.97 -6.40
CA ILE A 136 -0.96 27.13 -6.59
C ILE A 136 -1.30 28.60 -6.43
N ASP A 137 -1.90 29.22 -7.47
CA ASP A 137 -2.34 30.60 -7.48
C ASP A 137 -3.87 30.62 -7.34
N PHE A 138 -4.38 31.25 -6.29
CA PHE A 138 -5.81 31.41 -6.07
C PHE A 138 -6.24 32.77 -6.64
N THR A 139 -6.83 32.76 -7.83
CA THR A 139 -7.37 33.98 -8.46
C THR A 139 -8.79 34.26 -8.01
N THR A 140 -9.55 33.23 -7.64
CA THR A 140 -10.91 33.32 -7.06
C THR A 140 -11.16 32.16 -6.10
N GLN A 141 -12.18 32.22 -5.25
CA GLN A 141 -12.52 31.14 -4.30
C GLN A 141 -12.88 29.80 -4.95
N LEU A 142 -12.99 29.72 -6.26
CA LEU A 142 -13.51 28.57 -7.02
C LEU A 142 -12.57 28.08 -8.12
N ASP A 143 -11.63 28.89 -8.59
CA ASP A 143 -10.73 28.53 -9.69
C ASP A 143 -9.28 28.41 -9.19
N VAL A 144 -8.72 27.21 -9.31
CA VAL A 144 -7.31 26.91 -9.07
C VAL A 144 -6.62 26.85 -10.42
N GLU A 145 -5.82 27.86 -10.73
CA GLU A 145 -4.87 27.76 -11.83
C GLU A 145 -3.55 27.20 -11.31
N SER A 146 -3.23 25.99 -11.70
CA SER A 146 -1.91 25.41 -11.52
C SER A 146 -0.95 26.15 -12.50
N ARG A 147 -0.15 27.08 -11.98
CA ARG A 147 0.87 27.78 -12.77
C ARG A 147 2.24 27.18 -12.50
N GLY A 148 2.53 26.10 -13.19
CA GLY A 148 3.88 25.59 -13.34
C GLY A 148 4.34 24.63 -12.23
N THR A 149 4.49 23.40 -12.61
CA THR A 149 5.27 22.42 -11.86
C THR A 149 6.74 22.71 -12.16
N THR A 150 7.49 23.22 -11.20
CA THR A 150 8.93 23.36 -11.35
C THR A 150 9.60 22.09 -10.83
N TRP A 151 10.28 21.41 -11.73
CA TRP A 151 11.13 20.28 -11.41
C TRP A 151 12.54 20.81 -11.14
N SER A 152 13.12 20.47 -10.00
CA SER A 152 14.58 20.48 -9.95
C SER A 152 15.02 19.17 -10.64
N GLU A 153 15.86 19.29 -11.67
CA GLU A 153 16.50 18.12 -12.26
C GLU A 153 17.07 17.26 -11.14
N PRO A 154 16.86 15.93 -11.19
CA PRO A 154 17.39 15.04 -10.19
C PRO A 154 18.90 15.20 -10.12
N VAL A 155 19.42 15.57 -8.97
CA VAL A 155 20.86 15.68 -8.76
C VAL A 155 21.46 14.28 -8.93
N GLY A 156 22.29 14.12 -9.95
CA GLY A 156 23.00 12.86 -10.21
C GLY A 156 22.35 11.92 -11.23
N ILE A 157 21.32 12.35 -11.94
CA ILE A 157 20.73 11.55 -13.03
C ILE A 157 20.60 12.39 -14.30
N ALA A 158 20.98 11.80 -15.44
CA ALA A 158 20.80 12.36 -16.77
C ALA A 158 19.88 11.44 -17.60
N ARG A 159 19.15 12.03 -18.55
CA ARG A 159 18.30 11.27 -19.46
C ARG A 159 19.11 10.80 -20.67
N ALA A 160 19.02 9.50 -20.99
CA ALA A 160 19.57 8.97 -22.23
C ALA A 160 18.67 9.29 -23.43
N PRO A 161 19.20 9.31 -24.69
CA PRO A 161 18.41 9.56 -25.89
C PRO A 161 17.26 8.56 -26.13
N ASP A 162 17.34 7.39 -25.53
CA ASP A 162 16.33 6.33 -25.58
C ASP A 162 15.24 6.47 -24.48
N GLY A 163 15.27 7.55 -23.71
CA GLY A 163 14.30 7.85 -22.66
C GLY A 163 14.59 7.21 -21.32
N LEU A 164 15.69 6.49 -21.17
CA LEU A 164 16.11 5.85 -19.92
C LEU A 164 16.90 6.82 -19.04
N TRP A 165 16.78 6.66 -17.71
CA TRP A 165 17.52 7.44 -16.75
C TRP A 165 18.90 6.85 -16.50
N LEU A 166 19.95 7.66 -16.59
CA LEU A 166 21.33 7.27 -16.34
C LEU A 166 21.88 8.05 -15.15
N PRO A 167 22.80 7.48 -14.33
CA PRO A 167 23.56 8.25 -13.36
C PRO A 167 24.35 9.35 -14.05
N ALA A 168 24.26 10.59 -13.56
CA ALA A 168 25.04 11.71 -14.08
C ALA A 168 26.54 11.44 -13.85
N GLY A 169 27.33 11.33 -14.93
CA GLY A 169 28.77 11.06 -14.88
C GLY A 169 29.17 9.59 -15.13
N GLY A 170 28.22 8.71 -15.42
CA GLY A 170 28.51 7.33 -15.87
C GLY A 170 28.83 7.31 -17.37
N ASP A 171 29.90 6.60 -17.75
CA ASP A 171 30.16 6.28 -19.15
C ASP A 171 28.94 5.61 -19.76
N ALA A 172 28.59 5.96 -21.00
CA ALA A 172 27.39 5.53 -21.72
C ALA A 172 27.26 3.99 -21.96
N HIS A 173 28.05 3.19 -21.29
CA HIS A 173 28.12 1.75 -21.43
C HIS A 173 27.60 1.03 -20.16
N GLY A 174 26.29 1.06 -19.93
CA GLY A 174 25.67 -0.08 -19.27
C GLY A 174 25.07 0.05 -17.89
N ALA A 175 24.83 1.22 -17.31
CA ALA A 175 24.08 1.34 -16.07
C ALA A 175 22.72 2.01 -16.30
N HIS A 176 21.78 1.27 -16.87
CA HIS A 176 20.39 1.70 -16.89
C HIS A 176 19.81 1.61 -15.48
N LEU A 177 19.24 2.71 -14.96
CA LEU A 177 18.40 2.65 -13.78
C LEU A 177 17.06 2.06 -14.18
N ASP A 178 16.77 0.86 -13.68
CA ASP A 178 15.45 0.29 -13.83
C ASP A 178 14.46 1.13 -13.02
N ILE A 179 13.61 1.87 -13.73
CA ILE A 179 12.54 2.63 -13.10
C ILE A 179 11.59 1.62 -12.44
N PRO A 180 11.37 1.72 -11.13
CA PRO A 180 10.46 0.80 -10.46
C PRO A 180 9.04 0.94 -11.00
N THR A 181 8.32 -0.16 -11.07
CA THR A 181 6.89 -0.16 -11.35
C THR A 181 6.16 0.50 -10.20
N LEU A 182 5.30 1.48 -10.49
CA LEU A 182 4.57 2.24 -9.49
C LEU A 182 3.08 1.87 -9.53
N ALA A 183 2.48 1.68 -8.34
CA ALA A 183 1.03 1.60 -8.21
C ALA A 183 0.56 2.10 -6.85
N PHE A 184 -0.58 2.82 -6.83
CA PHE A 184 -1.24 3.24 -5.61
C PHE A 184 -2.70 2.78 -5.60
N TYR A 185 -3.01 1.85 -4.71
CA TYR A 185 -4.35 1.34 -4.48
C TYR A 185 -5.00 2.05 -3.30
N ARG A 186 -6.03 2.85 -3.60
CA ARG A 186 -6.79 3.62 -2.61
C ARG A 186 -7.85 2.76 -1.92
N ASP A 187 -8.44 3.28 -0.85
CA ASP A 187 -9.61 2.72 -0.15
C ASP A 187 -10.81 2.50 -1.08
N SER A 188 -11.01 3.42 -2.03
CA SER A 188 -12.09 3.37 -3.02
C SER A 188 -11.94 2.30 -4.11
N ARG A 189 -10.97 1.36 -3.98
CA ARG A 189 -10.74 0.23 -4.90
C ARG A 189 -11.95 -0.71 -4.99
N ASN A 190 -13.04 -0.22 -5.58
CA ASN A 190 -14.24 -1.01 -5.83
C ASN A 190 -14.10 -1.74 -7.17
N CYS A 191 -13.70 -3.00 -7.11
CA CYS A 191 -13.72 -3.92 -8.26
C CYS A 191 -15.16 -4.30 -8.60
N ARG A 192 -15.99 -3.32 -8.95
CA ARG A 192 -17.30 -3.59 -9.55
C ARG A 192 -17.02 -3.92 -11.02
N GLY A 193 -17.00 -5.22 -11.31
CA GLY A 193 -16.98 -5.68 -12.69
C GLY A 193 -18.18 -5.11 -13.46
N ARG A 194 -17.98 -4.02 -14.17
CA ARG A 194 -18.91 -3.60 -15.22
C ARG A 194 -18.68 -4.50 -16.43
N SER A 195 -19.65 -5.28 -16.75
CA SER A 195 -19.66 -6.24 -17.86
C SER A 195 -19.94 -5.56 -19.20
N GLN A 196 -19.12 -4.62 -19.62
CA GLN A 196 -19.12 -4.18 -21.02
C GLN A 196 -17.67 -3.96 -21.49
N PRO A 197 -17.19 -4.76 -22.44
CA PRO A 197 -15.93 -4.48 -23.09
C PRO A 197 -16.12 -3.28 -24.02
N GLN A 198 -15.68 -2.11 -23.59
CA GLN A 198 -15.50 -1.00 -24.52
C GLN A 198 -14.31 -1.29 -25.42
N ALA A 199 -14.54 -1.04 -26.72
CA ALA A 199 -13.66 -1.36 -27.80
C ALA A 199 -12.33 -0.58 -27.76
N ILE A 200 -11.30 -1.23 -28.27
CA ILE A 200 -9.92 -0.85 -28.60
C ILE A 200 -8.92 -1.33 -27.53
N PRO A 201 -7.98 -2.20 -27.92
CA PRO A 201 -6.88 -2.58 -27.02
C PRO A 201 -6.04 -1.36 -26.73
N GLU A 202 -5.91 -1.00 -25.43
CA GLU A 202 -4.80 -0.16 -25.00
C GLU A 202 -3.50 -0.84 -25.43
N ALA A 203 -2.50 -0.04 -25.85
CA ALA A 203 -1.19 -0.56 -26.19
C ALA A 203 -0.68 -1.42 -25.01
N MET A 204 -0.13 -2.59 -25.32
CA MET A 204 0.48 -3.48 -24.32
C MET A 204 1.95 -3.09 -24.12
N ASP A 205 2.20 -1.88 -23.71
CA ASP A 205 3.51 -1.28 -23.55
C ASP A 205 3.74 -0.74 -22.14
N ARG A 206 4.93 -0.24 -21.91
CA ARG A 206 5.35 0.35 -20.64
C ARG A 206 4.48 1.54 -20.24
N ASP A 207 4.10 2.36 -21.21
CA ASP A 207 3.31 3.57 -20.98
C ASP A 207 1.93 3.21 -20.43
N SER A 208 1.30 2.19 -20.99
CA SER A 208 0.01 1.68 -20.52
C SER A 208 0.08 1.11 -19.09
N ALA A 209 1.25 0.59 -18.67
CA ALA A 209 1.46 0.10 -17.31
C ALA A 209 1.57 1.22 -16.28
N LEU A 210 2.13 2.36 -16.66
CA LEU A 210 2.30 3.52 -15.77
C LEU A 210 1.08 4.45 -15.77
N LYS A 211 0.23 4.36 -16.78
CA LYS A 211 -1.00 5.14 -16.86
C LYS A 211 -1.87 4.91 -15.63
N ARG A 212 -2.34 6.02 -15.04
CA ARG A 212 -3.16 6.01 -13.81
C ARG A 212 -2.55 5.20 -12.66
N ALA A 213 -1.22 5.17 -12.56
CA ALA A 213 -0.54 4.39 -11.52
C ALA A 213 -0.94 4.81 -10.10
N PHE A 214 -1.35 6.07 -9.91
CA PHE A 214 -1.78 6.61 -8.61
C PHE A 214 -3.30 6.57 -8.39
N ASP A 215 -4.02 5.92 -9.29
CA ASP A 215 -5.44 5.57 -9.15
C ASP A 215 -5.67 4.14 -9.69
N ALA A 216 -4.82 3.22 -9.26
CA ALA A 216 -4.77 1.87 -9.82
C ALA A 216 -6.06 1.05 -9.59
N GLY A 217 -6.84 1.39 -8.58
CA GLY A 217 -8.13 0.74 -8.34
C GLY A 217 -9.15 0.91 -9.47
N ALA A 218 -8.98 1.92 -10.33
CA ALA A 218 -9.83 2.12 -11.50
C ALA A 218 -9.44 1.25 -12.71
N ASP A 219 -8.26 0.62 -12.70
CA ASP A 219 -7.70 -0.07 -13.87
C ASP A 219 -7.85 -1.60 -13.83
N PHE A 220 -8.67 -2.14 -12.92
CA PHE A 220 -8.90 -3.58 -12.89
C PHE A 220 -9.48 -4.14 -14.20
N GLU A 221 -10.31 -3.36 -14.89
CA GLU A 221 -10.82 -3.74 -16.21
C GLU A 221 -9.70 -3.85 -17.25
N ALA A 222 -8.70 -2.99 -17.20
CA ALA A 222 -7.53 -3.05 -18.07
C ALA A 222 -6.70 -4.32 -17.78
N ALA A 223 -6.52 -4.68 -16.49
CA ALA A 223 -5.81 -5.88 -16.09
C ALA A 223 -6.53 -7.16 -16.56
N GLN A 224 -7.85 -7.21 -16.40
CA GLN A 224 -8.66 -8.34 -16.86
C GLN A 224 -8.62 -8.47 -18.39
N ARG A 225 -8.72 -7.36 -19.11
CA ARG A 225 -8.65 -7.31 -20.59
C ARG A 225 -7.26 -7.75 -21.07
N TRP A 226 -6.20 -7.25 -20.44
CA TRP A 226 -4.84 -7.66 -20.77
C TRP A 226 -4.65 -9.18 -20.57
N PHE A 227 -5.11 -9.72 -19.44
CA PHE A 227 -5.01 -11.15 -19.14
C PHE A 227 -5.72 -11.99 -20.21
N TYR A 228 -6.95 -11.62 -20.58
CA TYR A 228 -7.71 -12.26 -21.67
C TYR A 228 -6.96 -12.23 -23.00
N MET A 229 -6.44 -11.08 -23.40
CA MET A 229 -5.71 -10.95 -24.67
C MET A 229 -4.42 -11.77 -24.65
N ARG A 230 -3.70 -11.76 -23.53
CA ARG A 230 -2.44 -12.51 -23.40
C ARG A 230 -2.67 -14.02 -23.40
N GLU A 231 -3.73 -14.47 -22.73
CA GLU A 231 -4.14 -15.88 -22.73
C GLU A 231 -4.55 -16.35 -24.15
N ASN A 232 -5.27 -15.53 -24.91
CA ASN A 232 -5.58 -15.83 -26.31
C ASN A 232 -4.33 -15.90 -27.20
N GLN A 233 -3.31 -15.07 -26.97
CA GLN A 233 -2.04 -15.15 -27.66
C GLN A 233 -1.32 -16.47 -27.32
N GLU A 234 -1.32 -16.86 -26.04
CA GLU A 234 -0.75 -18.11 -25.57
C GLU A 234 -1.41 -19.32 -26.24
N LEU A 235 -2.74 -19.35 -26.31
CA LEU A 235 -3.50 -20.42 -26.98
C LEU A 235 -3.18 -20.51 -28.48
N ARG A 236 -2.98 -19.38 -29.16
CA ARG A 236 -2.57 -19.38 -30.57
C ARG A 236 -1.14 -19.92 -30.73
N ALA A 237 -0.21 -19.46 -29.91
CA ALA A 237 1.15 -19.96 -29.93
C ALA A 237 1.23 -21.46 -29.61
N ALA A 238 0.45 -21.94 -28.65
CA ALA A 238 0.34 -23.37 -28.32
C ALA A 238 -0.12 -24.20 -29.53
N ARG A 239 -1.08 -23.71 -30.31
CA ARG A 239 -1.55 -24.37 -31.56
C ARG A 239 -0.47 -24.37 -32.64
N GLU A 240 0.22 -23.25 -32.86
CA GLU A 240 1.29 -23.11 -33.84
C GLU A 240 2.46 -24.04 -33.53
N HIS A 241 2.82 -24.19 -32.25
CA HIS A 241 3.88 -25.09 -31.80
C HIS A 241 3.44 -26.57 -31.67
N GLY A 242 2.14 -26.86 -31.85
CA GLY A 242 1.59 -28.22 -31.66
C GLY A 242 1.73 -28.74 -30.23
N ASN A 243 1.90 -27.84 -29.24
CA ASN A 243 2.12 -28.14 -27.84
C ASN A 243 1.02 -27.55 -26.97
N THR A 244 0.09 -28.37 -26.53
CA THR A 244 -1.03 -27.94 -25.67
C THR A 244 -0.61 -27.54 -24.25
N ALA A 245 0.61 -27.89 -23.84
CA ALA A 245 1.19 -27.51 -22.55
C ALA A 245 2.08 -26.27 -22.65
N PHE A 246 2.07 -25.57 -23.78
CA PHE A 246 2.82 -24.33 -23.95
C PHE A 246 2.21 -23.22 -23.10
N GLU A 247 3.02 -22.58 -22.28
CA GLU A 247 2.64 -21.42 -21.47
C GLU A 247 3.64 -20.28 -21.68
N PHE A 248 3.14 -19.05 -21.71
CA PHE A 248 4.00 -17.88 -21.63
C PHE A 248 4.56 -17.72 -20.22
N PRO A 249 5.87 -17.44 -20.03
CA PRO A 249 6.48 -17.31 -18.69
C PRO A 249 5.80 -16.24 -17.81
N ASP A 250 5.39 -15.12 -18.39
CA ASP A 250 4.70 -14.04 -17.70
C ASP A 250 3.32 -14.49 -17.18
N LEU A 251 2.52 -15.18 -18.00
CA LEU A 251 1.22 -15.72 -17.57
C LEU A 251 1.36 -16.84 -16.53
N ALA A 252 2.29 -17.77 -16.72
CA ALA A 252 2.55 -18.85 -15.77
C ALA A 252 2.90 -18.27 -14.39
N THR A 253 3.78 -17.26 -14.37
CA THR A 253 4.19 -16.57 -13.16
C THR A 253 3.03 -15.83 -12.49
N ILE A 254 2.19 -15.14 -13.27
CA ILE A 254 0.99 -14.42 -12.75
C ILE A 254 -0.04 -15.42 -12.21
N ARG A 255 -0.33 -16.51 -12.91
CA ARG A 255 -1.24 -17.56 -12.44
C ARG A 255 -0.77 -18.15 -11.09
N LYS A 256 0.54 -18.39 -10.96
CA LYS A 256 1.15 -18.82 -9.70
C LYS A 256 1.00 -17.76 -8.60
N ALA A 257 1.19 -16.48 -8.92
CA ALA A 257 0.98 -15.38 -7.97
C ALA A 257 -0.44 -15.35 -7.43
N LEU A 258 -1.43 -15.49 -8.31
CA LEU A 258 -2.86 -15.49 -7.94
C LEU A 258 -3.20 -16.69 -7.05
N SER A 259 -2.66 -17.88 -7.31
CA SER A 259 -2.87 -19.05 -6.46
C SER A 259 -2.16 -18.96 -5.10
N LEU A 260 -1.03 -18.24 -5.01
CA LEU A 260 -0.34 -17.98 -3.74
C LEU A 260 -1.04 -16.91 -2.89
N MET A 261 -1.73 -15.97 -3.52
CA MET A 261 -2.41 -14.88 -2.82
C MET A 261 -3.77 -15.29 -2.26
N LEU A 262 -4.43 -16.27 -2.87
CA LEU A 262 -5.79 -16.69 -2.52
C LEU A 262 -5.82 -18.17 -2.13
N ASP A 263 -6.13 -18.44 -0.88
CA ASP A 263 -6.25 -19.81 -0.37
C ASP A 263 -7.22 -20.67 -1.19
N GLY A 264 -6.77 -21.84 -1.61
CA GLY A 264 -7.56 -22.85 -2.33
C GLY A 264 -7.78 -22.56 -3.81
N VAL A 265 -7.25 -21.49 -4.36
CA VAL A 265 -7.28 -21.22 -5.81
C VAL A 265 -6.28 -22.13 -6.53
N GLU A 266 -6.78 -22.93 -7.47
CA GLU A 266 -6.00 -23.84 -8.29
C GLU A 266 -5.69 -23.25 -9.65
N ARG A 267 -6.66 -22.56 -10.25
CA ARG A 267 -6.53 -22.02 -11.58
C ARG A 267 -7.29 -20.70 -11.74
N VAL A 268 -6.71 -19.79 -12.51
CA VAL A 268 -7.36 -18.56 -12.97
C VAL A 268 -7.23 -18.52 -14.49
N TYR A 269 -8.33 -18.29 -15.18
CA TYR A 269 -8.42 -18.27 -16.64
C TYR A 269 -9.59 -17.41 -17.09
N THR A 270 -9.69 -17.18 -18.39
CA THR A 270 -10.81 -16.41 -18.98
C THR A 270 -11.72 -17.32 -19.79
N ASP A 271 -13.02 -17.04 -19.72
CA ASP A 271 -14.07 -17.64 -20.56
C ASP A 271 -14.39 -16.70 -21.74
N ASP A 272 -14.81 -17.26 -22.87
CA ASP A 272 -14.84 -16.52 -24.14
C ASP A 272 -16.17 -15.79 -24.43
N ASN A 273 -17.26 -16.09 -23.75
CA ASN A 273 -18.55 -15.54 -24.16
C ASN A 273 -19.50 -15.15 -23.00
N PRO A 274 -19.50 -13.88 -22.57
CA PRO A 274 -18.53 -12.81 -22.82
C PRO A 274 -17.22 -13.05 -22.05
N PRO A 275 -16.11 -12.40 -22.41
CA PRO A 275 -14.85 -12.58 -21.69
C PRO A 275 -15.01 -12.30 -20.20
N ARG A 276 -14.85 -13.33 -19.36
CA ARG A 276 -14.96 -13.23 -17.90
C ARG A 276 -13.87 -14.00 -17.23
N LEU A 277 -13.32 -13.43 -16.17
CA LEU A 277 -12.34 -14.12 -15.33
C LEU A 277 -13.04 -15.20 -14.51
N LYS A 278 -12.57 -16.44 -14.63
CA LYS A 278 -12.99 -17.63 -13.89
C LYS A 278 -11.90 -18.05 -12.92
N VAL A 279 -12.33 -18.53 -11.78
CA VAL A 279 -11.45 -19.02 -10.70
C VAL A 279 -11.91 -20.41 -10.30
N ASP A 280 -11.06 -21.41 -10.51
CA ASP A 280 -11.26 -22.75 -9.97
C ASP A 280 -10.68 -22.80 -8.57
N LYS A 281 -11.53 -23.13 -7.60
CA LYS A 281 -11.20 -23.15 -6.18
C LYS A 281 -11.67 -24.43 -5.53
N LYS A 282 -10.86 -25.03 -4.64
CA LYS A 282 -11.27 -26.13 -3.78
C LYS A 282 -12.15 -25.65 -2.62
N ASP A 283 -13.25 -26.34 -2.43
CA ASP A 283 -14.08 -26.21 -1.23
C ASP A 283 -13.49 -27.00 -0.03
N ALA A 284 -14.16 -26.94 1.11
CA ALA A 284 -13.74 -27.67 2.32
C ALA A 284 -13.79 -29.20 2.16
N ALA A 285 -14.57 -29.72 1.19
CA ALA A 285 -14.67 -31.12 0.86
C ALA A 285 -13.65 -31.55 -0.21
N GLY A 286 -12.83 -30.65 -0.72
CA GLY A 286 -11.84 -30.90 -1.75
C GLY A 286 -12.42 -30.93 -3.18
N GLN A 287 -13.68 -30.53 -3.38
CA GLN A 287 -14.30 -30.44 -4.69
C GLN A 287 -13.93 -29.11 -5.35
N THR A 288 -13.63 -29.15 -6.64
CA THR A 288 -13.34 -27.94 -7.42
C THR A 288 -14.64 -27.23 -7.79
N LEU A 289 -14.75 -25.98 -7.38
CA LEU A 289 -15.82 -25.05 -7.73
C LEU A 289 -15.27 -24.01 -8.71
N THR A 290 -15.93 -23.86 -9.84
CA THR A 290 -15.62 -22.77 -10.80
C THR A 290 -16.49 -21.55 -10.45
N LEU A 291 -15.83 -20.45 -10.08
CA LEU A 291 -16.48 -19.23 -9.64
C LEU A 291 -16.17 -18.09 -10.61
N GLU A 292 -17.17 -17.23 -10.82
CA GLU A 292 -16.94 -15.90 -11.43
C GLU A 292 -16.42 -14.93 -10.37
N LEU A 293 -15.74 -13.87 -10.82
CA LEU A 293 -15.24 -12.82 -9.93
C LEU A 293 -16.33 -12.24 -9.00
N ALA A 294 -17.55 -12.09 -9.52
CA ALA A 294 -18.68 -11.57 -8.76
C ALA A 294 -19.14 -12.50 -7.61
N GLN A 295 -18.83 -13.79 -7.70
CA GLN A 295 -19.17 -14.80 -6.69
C GLN A 295 -18.12 -14.92 -5.58
N LEU A 296 -16.94 -14.30 -5.77
CA LEU A 296 -15.93 -14.19 -4.71
C LEU A 296 -16.37 -13.19 -3.64
N SER A 297 -15.90 -13.38 -2.41
CA SER A 297 -16.08 -12.36 -1.36
C SER A 297 -15.41 -11.03 -1.78
N ALA A 298 -15.85 -9.91 -1.20
CA ALA A 298 -15.27 -8.60 -1.51
C ALA A 298 -13.75 -8.56 -1.27
N GLY A 299 -13.28 -9.15 -0.16
CA GLY A 299 -11.85 -9.25 0.12
C GLY A 299 -11.08 -10.08 -0.89
N GLN A 300 -11.62 -11.24 -1.30
CA GLN A 300 -11.01 -12.07 -2.34
C GLN A 300 -10.90 -11.34 -3.67
N ARG A 301 -11.97 -10.65 -4.07
CA ARG A 301 -11.97 -9.84 -5.30
C ARG A 301 -10.90 -8.74 -5.26
N ASN A 302 -10.82 -8.02 -4.14
CA ASN A 302 -9.87 -6.92 -3.99
C ASN A 302 -8.42 -7.42 -4.06
N LEU A 303 -8.10 -8.54 -3.38
CA LEU A 303 -6.77 -9.13 -3.43
C LEU A 303 -6.43 -9.66 -4.83
N LEU A 304 -7.38 -10.35 -5.49
CA LEU A 304 -7.18 -10.85 -6.85
C LEU A 304 -6.95 -9.69 -7.82
N ALA A 305 -7.76 -8.64 -7.72
CA ALA A 305 -7.66 -7.47 -8.58
C ALA A 305 -6.32 -6.74 -8.40
N LEU A 306 -5.91 -6.50 -7.16
CA LEU A 306 -4.63 -5.88 -6.83
C LEU A 306 -3.46 -6.72 -7.38
N THR A 307 -3.50 -8.03 -7.10
CA THR A 307 -2.43 -8.93 -7.53
C THR A 307 -2.32 -9.00 -9.05
N LEU A 308 -3.45 -9.13 -9.75
CA LEU A 308 -3.48 -9.20 -11.20
C LEU A 308 -3.02 -7.88 -11.84
N ASP A 309 -3.52 -6.74 -11.37
CA ASP A 309 -3.15 -5.45 -11.95
C ASP A 309 -1.69 -5.12 -11.70
N PHE A 310 -1.19 -5.32 -10.48
CA PHE A 310 0.21 -5.03 -10.19
C PHE A 310 1.17 -5.99 -10.91
N ALA A 311 0.83 -7.28 -10.99
CA ALA A 311 1.60 -8.25 -11.77
C ALA A 311 1.64 -7.92 -13.27
N ARG A 312 0.50 -7.49 -13.85
CA ARG A 312 0.45 -6.96 -15.22
C ARG A 312 1.39 -5.77 -15.40
N ARG A 313 1.34 -4.80 -14.48
CA ARG A 313 2.19 -3.59 -14.54
C ARG A 313 3.66 -3.97 -14.50
N LEU A 314 4.08 -4.90 -13.63
CA LEU A 314 5.45 -5.42 -13.56
C LEU A 314 5.87 -6.09 -14.88
N ALA A 315 5.00 -6.92 -15.46
CA ALA A 315 5.27 -7.60 -16.73
C ALA A 315 5.42 -6.63 -17.91
N LEU A 316 4.62 -5.58 -17.95
CA LEU A 316 4.65 -4.57 -19.02
C LEU A 316 5.82 -3.58 -18.87
N THR A 317 6.21 -3.23 -17.65
CA THR A 317 7.35 -2.33 -17.40
C THR A 317 8.69 -3.02 -17.59
N HIS A 318 8.74 -4.35 -17.46
CA HIS A 318 9.96 -5.17 -17.62
C HIS A 318 9.76 -6.26 -18.66
N PRO A 319 9.58 -5.88 -19.93
CA PRO A 319 9.32 -6.84 -21.01
C PRO A 319 10.53 -7.76 -21.20
N GLY A 320 10.26 -9.04 -21.39
CA GLY A 320 11.31 -10.06 -21.63
C GLY A 320 11.97 -10.61 -20.37
N TRP A 321 11.53 -10.22 -19.17
CA TRP A 321 11.95 -10.88 -17.94
C TRP A 321 11.20 -12.22 -17.78
N ASP A 322 11.97 -13.30 -17.50
CA ASP A 322 11.40 -14.63 -17.25
C ASP A 322 10.57 -14.66 -15.94
N GLN A 323 10.94 -13.81 -14.97
CA GLN A 323 10.29 -13.68 -13.66
C GLN A 323 9.87 -12.21 -13.41
N PRO A 324 8.83 -11.71 -14.09
CA PRO A 324 8.46 -10.30 -14.00
C PRO A 324 8.02 -9.85 -12.59
N LEU A 325 7.60 -10.78 -11.73
CA LEU A 325 7.21 -10.45 -10.35
C LEU A 325 8.41 -10.17 -9.43
N GLU A 326 9.63 -10.53 -9.84
CA GLU A 326 10.87 -10.15 -9.17
C GLU A 326 11.42 -8.80 -9.67
N ALA A 327 10.68 -8.13 -10.54
CA ALA A 327 11.07 -6.81 -11.01
C ALA A 327 10.87 -5.74 -9.92
N PRO A 328 11.66 -4.66 -9.95
CA PRO A 328 11.56 -3.59 -8.96
C PRO A 328 10.20 -2.90 -9.01
N GLY A 329 9.60 -2.70 -7.83
CA GLY A 329 8.32 -2.04 -7.69
C GLY A 329 8.22 -1.20 -6.44
N ILE A 330 7.32 -0.20 -6.46
CA ILE A 330 6.86 0.56 -5.30
C ILE A 330 5.34 0.48 -5.27
N LEU A 331 4.82 -0.10 -4.21
CA LEU A 331 3.41 -0.39 -4.03
C LEU A 331 2.86 0.37 -2.84
N LEU A 332 1.98 1.32 -3.10
CA LEU A 332 1.26 2.08 -2.09
C LEU A 332 -0.14 1.48 -1.93
N ILE A 333 -0.57 1.21 -0.70
CA ILE A 333 -1.92 0.66 -0.43
C ILE A 333 -2.53 1.41 0.75
N ASP A 334 -3.67 2.04 0.53
CA ASP A 334 -4.47 2.61 1.61
C ASP A 334 -5.46 1.58 2.13
N GLU A 335 -5.62 1.50 3.46
CA GLU A 335 -6.49 0.54 4.16
C GLU A 335 -6.31 -0.90 3.64
N ILE A 336 -5.09 -1.46 3.79
CA ILE A 336 -4.76 -2.79 3.27
C ILE A 336 -5.73 -3.87 3.75
N GLU A 337 -6.28 -3.73 4.96
CA GLU A 337 -7.25 -4.64 5.59
C GLU A 337 -8.66 -4.56 5.01
N LEU A 338 -8.98 -3.60 4.14
CA LEU A 338 -10.33 -3.34 3.67
C LEU A 338 -11.03 -4.59 3.13
N ASN A 339 -12.17 -4.94 3.73
CA ASN A 339 -12.98 -6.13 3.42
C ASN A 339 -12.28 -7.48 3.65
N LEU A 340 -11.12 -7.53 4.33
CA LEU A 340 -10.44 -8.77 4.65
C LEU A 340 -10.92 -9.34 5.99
N HIS A 341 -11.17 -10.65 6.01
CA HIS A 341 -11.37 -11.36 7.26
C HIS A 341 -10.08 -11.30 8.13
N PRO A 342 -10.16 -11.25 9.47
CA PRO A 342 -8.99 -11.14 10.35
C PRO A 342 -7.87 -12.14 10.05
N LYS A 343 -8.18 -13.38 9.73
CA LYS A 343 -7.19 -14.37 9.30
C LYS A 343 -6.39 -13.93 8.07
N TRP A 344 -7.03 -13.25 7.13
CA TRP A 344 -6.38 -12.77 5.91
C TRP A 344 -5.59 -11.49 6.16
N GLN A 345 -6.01 -10.67 7.12
CA GLN A 345 -5.23 -9.52 7.56
C GLN A 345 -3.87 -9.95 8.12
N GLN A 346 -3.79 -11.10 8.80
CA GLN A 346 -2.53 -11.69 9.28
C GLN A 346 -1.63 -12.26 8.18
N SER A 347 -2.15 -12.50 6.99
CA SER A 347 -1.39 -13.14 5.90
C SER A 347 -1.12 -12.22 4.70
N VAL A 348 -1.84 -11.09 4.57
CA VAL A 348 -1.77 -10.25 3.36
C VAL A 348 -0.37 -9.69 3.10
N ILE A 349 0.30 -9.13 4.11
CA ILE A 349 1.67 -8.61 3.95
C ILE A 349 2.68 -9.73 3.67
N PRO A 350 2.73 -10.84 4.43
CA PRO A 350 3.55 -11.99 4.11
C PRO A 350 3.35 -12.54 2.69
N HIS A 351 2.10 -12.60 2.22
CA HIS A 351 1.79 -13.06 0.86
C HIS A 351 2.29 -12.07 -0.20
N LEU A 352 2.03 -10.76 -0.03
CA LEU A 352 2.53 -9.73 -0.95
C LEU A 352 4.06 -9.77 -1.08
N ARG A 353 4.79 -9.90 0.04
CA ARG A 353 6.25 -10.02 0.03
C ARG A 353 6.76 -11.28 -0.67
N ARG A 354 6.01 -12.38 -0.57
CA ARG A 354 6.34 -13.64 -1.25
C ARG A 354 6.10 -13.55 -2.76
N VAL A 355 5.01 -12.89 -3.16
CA VAL A 355 4.61 -12.75 -4.57
C VAL A 355 5.44 -11.69 -5.27
N PHE A 356 5.79 -10.60 -4.58
CA PHE A 356 6.53 -9.45 -5.11
C PHE A 356 7.79 -9.16 -4.29
N PRO A 357 8.82 -10.03 -4.36
CA PRO A 357 9.95 -9.99 -3.43
C PRO A 357 10.81 -8.72 -3.54
N ASP A 358 10.92 -8.13 -4.73
CA ASP A 358 11.70 -6.91 -4.95
C ASP A 358 10.85 -5.63 -4.97
N THR A 359 9.60 -5.72 -4.52
CA THR A 359 8.70 -4.56 -4.36
C THR A 359 8.83 -3.97 -2.96
N GLN A 360 9.00 -2.65 -2.88
CA GLN A 360 8.85 -1.90 -1.64
C GLN A 360 7.37 -1.60 -1.42
N ILE A 361 6.85 -2.00 -0.27
CA ILE A 361 5.43 -1.92 0.06
C ILE A 361 5.24 -0.86 1.14
N ILE A 362 4.40 0.14 0.87
CA ILE A 362 4.06 1.19 1.83
C ILE A 362 2.54 1.18 2.01
N VAL A 363 2.10 0.90 3.23
CA VAL A 363 0.67 0.73 3.51
C VAL A 363 0.19 1.67 4.61
N ALA A 364 -1.06 2.10 4.51
CA ALA A 364 -1.80 2.63 5.65
C ALA A 364 -2.75 1.54 6.17
N THR A 365 -2.88 1.44 7.49
CA THR A 365 -3.72 0.40 8.12
C THR A 365 -4.27 0.86 9.46
N HIS A 366 -5.41 0.28 9.83
CA HIS A 366 -6.02 0.33 11.16
C HIS A 366 -6.07 -1.05 11.84
N SER A 367 -5.46 -2.07 11.23
CA SER A 367 -5.57 -3.45 11.69
C SER A 367 -4.41 -3.85 12.62
N PRO A 368 -4.68 -4.17 13.89
CA PRO A 368 -3.67 -4.76 14.76
C PRO A 368 -3.21 -6.14 14.28
N GLN A 369 -4.06 -6.87 13.50
CA GLN A 369 -3.71 -8.13 12.87
C GLN A 369 -2.64 -7.96 11.80
N VAL A 370 -2.72 -6.89 10.99
CA VAL A 370 -1.67 -6.56 10.02
C VAL A 370 -0.39 -6.20 10.74
N LEU A 371 -0.47 -5.36 11.78
CA LEU A 371 0.71 -4.93 12.56
C LEU A 371 1.43 -6.08 13.26
N SER A 372 0.70 -7.11 13.70
CA SER A 372 1.29 -8.30 14.32
C SER A 372 2.17 -9.13 13.37
N THR A 373 2.14 -8.84 12.08
CA THR A 373 2.99 -9.46 11.06
C THR A 373 4.25 -8.67 10.72
N LEU A 374 4.44 -7.51 11.36
CA LEU A 374 5.51 -6.55 11.09
C LEU A 374 6.39 -6.35 12.32
N GLU A 375 7.69 -6.12 12.09
CA GLU A 375 8.62 -5.68 13.11
C GLU A 375 8.37 -4.21 13.47
N ALA A 376 8.67 -3.81 14.71
CA ALA A 376 8.48 -2.43 15.18
C ALA A 376 9.13 -1.38 14.25
N ARG A 377 10.33 -1.68 13.70
CA ARG A 377 11.03 -0.79 12.77
C ARG A 377 10.23 -0.49 11.50
N GLN A 378 9.35 -1.40 11.08
CA GLN A 378 8.52 -1.27 9.87
C GLN A 378 7.25 -0.45 10.09
N ILE A 379 6.97 -0.03 11.33
CA ILE A 379 5.75 0.68 11.71
C ILE A 379 6.06 2.15 11.98
N ARG A 380 5.18 3.03 11.50
CA ARG A 380 5.18 4.46 11.75
C ARG A 380 3.85 4.88 12.34
N VAL A 381 3.85 5.28 13.59
CA VAL A 381 2.67 5.78 14.31
C VAL A 381 2.53 7.27 14.04
N LEU A 382 1.48 7.67 13.35
CA LEU A 382 1.16 9.07 13.06
C LEU A 382 0.22 9.60 14.14
N LYS A 383 0.75 10.46 15.01
CA LYS A 383 0.04 11.11 16.11
C LYS A 383 0.44 12.59 16.17
N ASP A 384 -0.52 13.50 16.25
CA ASP A 384 -0.30 14.94 16.37
C ASP A 384 0.64 15.50 15.28
N GLN A 385 0.45 15.05 14.03
CA GLN A 385 1.29 15.41 12.88
C GLN A 385 2.78 15.05 13.02
N GLN A 386 3.10 14.11 13.88
CA GLN A 386 4.44 13.56 14.05
C GLN A 386 4.44 12.05 13.83
N LEU A 387 5.58 11.52 13.44
CA LEU A 387 5.78 10.10 13.21
C LEU A 387 6.70 9.49 14.26
N PHE A 388 6.28 8.37 14.82
CA PHE A 388 7.01 7.63 15.84
C PHE A 388 7.18 6.17 15.40
N VAL A 389 8.29 5.55 15.79
CA VAL A 389 8.47 4.10 15.71
C VAL A 389 8.05 3.52 17.05
N PRO A 390 7.23 2.45 17.09
CA PRO A 390 6.88 1.80 18.34
C PRO A 390 8.13 1.35 19.12
N ASN A 391 8.10 1.51 20.43
CA ASN A 391 9.17 1.06 21.34
C ASN A 391 8.96 -0.37 21.85
N VAL A 392 7.99 -1.09 21.31
CA VAL A 392 7.62 -2.45 21.68
C VAL A 392 7.62 -3.34 20.42
N GLU A 393 8.05 -4.59 20.58
CA GLU A 393 8.01 -5.55 19.50
C GLU A 393 6.57 -5.94 19.16
N THR A 394 6.30 -6.00 17.86
CA THR A 394 4.98 -6.27 17.31
C THR A 394 4.90 -7.58 16.56
N TYR A 395 6.02 -8.04 15.98
CA TYR A 395 6.06 -9.26 15.18
C TYR A 395 5.72 -10.50 16.03
N GLY A 396 4.69 -11.24 15.62
CA GLY A 396 4.18 -12.41 16.32
C GLY A 396 3.44 -12.11 17.63
N THR A 397 3.24 -10.82 17.96
CA THR A 397 2.52 -10.40 19.17
C THR A 397 1.02 -10.53 18.97
N ASP A 398 0.30 -10.87 20.04
CA ASP A 398 -1.17 -10.91 20.05
C ASP A 398 -1.76 -9.55 19.63
N ALA A 399 -2.80 -9.60 18.79
CA ALA A 399 -3.41 -8.40 18.21
C ALA A 399 -3.99 -7.45 19.28
N GLY A 400 -4.55 -7.98 20.37
CA GLY A 400 -5.06 -7.16 21.47
C GLY A 400 -3.94 -6.42 22.21
N ARG A 401 -2.77 -7.03 22.32
CA ARG A 401 -1.58 -6.37 22.90
C ARG A 401 -1.05 -5.27 21.95
N VAL A 402 -1.00 -5.54 20.65
CA VAL A 402 -0.62 -4.52 19.65
C VAL A 402 -1.61 -3.35 19.70
N GLN A 403 -2.91 -3.61 19.80
CA GLN A 403 -3.95 -2.60 19.91
C GLN A 403 -3.72 -1.68 21.11
N ARG A 404 -3.45 -2.23 22.28
CA ARG A 404 -3.20 -1.45 23.50
C ARG A 404 -1.89 -0.65 23.44
N LEU A 405 -0.78 -1.31 23.08
CA LEU A 405 0.56 -0.73 23.23
C LEU A 405 1.00 0.15 22.06
N VAL A 406 0.48 -0.08 20.86
CA VAL A 406 0.89 0.61 19.64
C VAL A 406 -0.19 1.56 19.13
N MET A 407 -1.47 1.14 19.23
CA MET A 407 -2.58 1.95 18.75
C MET A 407 -3.22 2.82 19.85
N ASP A 408 -2.76 2.69 21.10
CA ASP A 408 -3.28 3.44 22.27
C ASP A 408 -4.82 3.32 22.38
N THR A 409 -5.33 2.10 22.19
CA THR A 409 -6.77 1.85 22.14
C THR A 409 -7.11 0.66 23.02
N ASP A 410 -8.11 0.81 23.87
CA ASP A 410 -8.59 -0.27 24.72
C ASP A 410 -9.16 -1.42 23.91
N THR A 411 -8.92 -2.62 24.38
CA THR A 411 -9.46 -3.85 23.76
C THR A 411 -10.91 -4.12 24.17
N ARG A 412 -11.41 -3.44 25.22
CA ARG A 412 -12.76 -3.54 25.70
C ARG A 412 -13.56 -2.30 25.36
N PRO A 413 -14.88 -2.43 25.06
CA PRO A 413 -15.75 -1.29 24.81
C PRO A 413 -15.85 -0.42 26.09
N PRO A 414 -15.51 0.88 26.06
CA PRO A 414 -15.44 1.73 27.25
C PRO A 414 -16.81 1.96 27.91
N ASP A 415 -17.90 1.91 27.14
CA ASP A 415 -19.27 2.12 27.63
C ASP A 415 -19.94 0.82 28.11
N ASN A 416 -19.22 -0.32 28.13
CA ASN A 416 -19.75 -1.59 28.60
C ASN A 416 -19.59 -1.70 30.13
N PRO A 417 -20.70 -1.85 30.91
CA PRO A 417 -20.63 -1.90 32.38
C PRO A 417 -19.77 -3.06 32.91
N TYR A 418 -19.75 -4.18 32.21
CA TYR A 418 -18.88 -5.31 32.57
C TYR A 418 -17.40 -4.95 32.34
N ALA A 419 -17.08 -4.37 31.19
CA ALA A 419 -15.73 -3.93 30.87
C ALA A 419 -15.20 -2.93 31.90
N GLN A 420 -16.00 -1.93 32.27
CA GLN A 420 -15.66 -0.94 33.30
C GLN A 420 -15.36 -1.58 34.67
N ARG A 421 -16.13 -2.63 35.05
CA ARG A 421 -15.87 -3.38 36.29
C ARG A 421 -14.59 -4.20 36.23
N VAL A 422 -14.26 -4.78 35.07
CA VAL A 422 -12.98 -5.46 34.88
C VAL A 422 -11.81 -4.47 34.94
N ASP A 423 -11.94 -3.32 34.31
CA ASP A 423 -10.92 -2.27 34.36
C ASP A 423 -10.74 -1.72 35.80
N LEU A 424 -11.86 -1.53 36.53
CA LEU A 424 -11.80 -1.20 37.96
C LEU A 424 -11.08 -2.29 38.77
N LEU A 425 -11.34 -3.57 38.49
CA LEU A 425 -10.65 -4.70 39.14
C LEU A 425 -9.12 -4.57 38.99
N PHE A 426 -8.63 -4.32 37.78
CA PHE A 426 -7.20 -4.15 37.56
C PHE A 426 -6.64 -2.87 38.18
N ALA A 427 -7.42 -1.78 38.25
CA ALA A 427 -7.04 -0.56 38.96
C ALA A 427 -6.91 -0.83 40.48
N GLU A 428 -7.85 -1.52 41.11
CA GLU A 428 -7.80 -1.90 42.52
C GLU A 428 -6.55 -2.76 42.85
N ILE A 429 -6.21 -3.71 41.96
CA ILE A 429 -5.00 -4.52 42.06
C ILE A 429 -3.74 -3.64 41.96
N GLY A 430 -3.71 -2.70 41.03
CA GLY A 430 -2.60 -1.76 40.80
C GLY A 430 -2.36 -0.86 41.99
N ASP A 431 -3.43 -0.37 42.61
CA ASP A 431 -3.40 0.50 43.82
C ASP A 431 -3.13 -0.28 45.10
N GLY A 432 -3.03 -1.60 45.04
CA GLY A 432 -2.78 -2.43 46.23
C GLY A 432 -3.99 -2.65 47.11
N ARG A 433 -5.19 -2.27 46.70
CA ARG A 433 -6.46 -2.49 47.42
C ARG A 433 -6.98 -3.90 47.22
N LEU A 434 -6.21 -4.91 47.71
CA LEU A 434 -6.44 -6.31 47.36
C LEU A 434 -7.76 -6.87 47.86
N GLU A 435 -8.28 -6.41 49.03
CA GLU A 435 -9.60 -6.84 49.54
C GLU A 435 -10.73 -6.41 48.63
N ALA A 436 -10.73 -5.17 48.14
CA ALA A 436 -11.72 -4.65 47.21
C ALA A 436 -11.62 -5.39 45.83
N ALA A 437 -10.40 -5.64 45.37
CA ALA A 437 -10.15 -6.39 44.16
C ALA A 437 -10.71 -7.84 44.26
N GLU A 438 -10.52 -8.53 45.39
CA GLU A 438 -11.08 -9.89 45.60
C GLU A 438 -12.60 -9.91 45.56
N GLN A 439 -13.24 -8.97 46.26
CA GLN A 439 -14.69 -8.87 46.26
C GLN A 439 -15.24 -8.65 44.84
N LEU A 440 -14.59 -7.76 44.07
CA LEU A 440 -14.98 -7.48 42.71
C LEU A 440 -14.72 -8.68 41.77
N LEU A 441 -13.60 -9.37 41.94
CA LEU A 441 -13.28 -10.58 41.20
C LEU A 441 -14.32 -11.66 41.44
N GLN A 442 -14.67 -11.93 42.71
CA GLN A 442 -15.67 -12.92 43.07
C GLN A 442 -17.05 -12.60 42.49
N ALA A 443 -17.44 -11.34 42.48
CA ALA A 443 -18.69 -10.88 41.87
C ALA A 443 -18.69 -11.13 40.34
N LEU A 444 -17.58 -10.81 39.64
CA LEU A 444 -17.44 -11.03 38.20
C LEU A 444 -17.39 -12.52 37.83
N GLU A 445 -16.73 -13.34 38.63
CA GLU A 445 -16.69 -14.81 38.47
C GLU A 445 -18.07 -15.45 38.64
N SER A 446 -18.86 -14.96 39.60
CA SER A 446 -20.21 -15.45 39.81
C SER A 446 -21.17 -15.10 38.68
N GLU A 447 -20.91 -13.97 37.95
CA GLU A 447 -21.72 -13.50 36.84
C GLU A 447 -21.43 -14.22 35.51
N ARG A 448 -20.16 -14.54 35.24
CA ARG A 448 -19.75 -15.10 33.93
C ARG A 448 -18.94 -16.39 33.99
N GLY A 449 -18.66 -16.91 35.17
CA GLY A 449 -17.75 -18.01 35.37
C GLY A 449 -16.28 -17.59 35.49
N GLY A 450 -15.47 -18.43 36.09
CA GLY A 450 -14.07 -18.15 36.39
C GLY A 450 -13.09 -18.43 35.27
N ASP A 451 -13.55 -18.80 34.07
CA ASP A 451 -12.71 -19.23 32.94
C ASP A 451 -12.33 -18.08 31.99
N GLU A 452 -12.81 -16.87 32.24
CA GLU A 452 -12.44 -15.71 31.44
C GLU A 452 -10.95 -15.37 31.67
N PRO A 453 -10.13 -15.24 30.60
CA PRO A 453 -8.69 -15.02 30.71
C PRO A 453 -8.30 -13.83 31.61
N SER A 454 -9.08 -12.73 31.55
CA SER A 454 -8.81 -11.55 32.38
C SER A 454 -9.06 -11.79 33.87
N LEU A 455 -10.06 -12.62 34.23
CA LEU A 455 -10.32 -12.97 35.63
C LEU A 455 -9.26 -13.94 36.14
N ILE A 456 -8.77 -14.86 35.32
CA ILE A 456 -7.65 -15.74 35.64
C ILE A 456 -6.38 -14.91 35.88
N GLU A 457 -6.10 -13.94 35.01
CA GLU A 457 -4.97 -13.00 35.18
C GLU A 457 -5.09 -12.22 36.48
N ALA A 458 -6.26 -11.61 36.74
CA ALA A 458 -6.52 -10.85 37.96
C ALA A 458 -6.32 -11.72 39.23
N ARG A 459 -6.82 -12.94 39.23
CA ARG A 459 -6.65 -13.90 40.33
C ARG A 459 -5.18 -14.16 40.59
N THR A 460 -4.41 -14.38 39.52
CA THR A 460 -2.96 -14.64 39.62
C THR A 460 -2.23 -13.42 40.15
N LEU A 461 -2.55 -12.23 39.70
CA LEU A 461 -1.94 -10.99 40.18
C LEU A 461 -2.25 -10.72 41.66
N ILE A 462 -3.50 -10.93 42.09
CA ILE A 462 -3.89 -10.80 43.50
C ILE A 462 -3.09 -11.78 44.35
N ALA A 463 -2.99 -13.05 43.93
CA ALA A 463 -2.22 -14.06 44.68
C ALA A 463 -0.74 -13.70 44.79
N ASN A 464 -0.14 -13.21 43.68
CA ASN A 464 1.26 -12.79 43.70
C ASN A 464 1.50 -11.57 44.60
N ARG A 465 0.63 -10.56 44.57
CA ARG A 465 0.71 -9.36 45.41
C ARG A 465 0.57 -9.71 46.92
N LYS A 466 -0.32 -10.64 47.24
CA LYS A 466 -0.46 -11.13 48.63
C LYS A 466 0.82 -11.84 49.10
N TRP A 467 1.38 -12.70 48.28
CA TRP A 467 2.62 -13.38 48.55
C TRP A 467 3.80 -12.41 48.72
N GLU A 468 3.92 -11.39 47.86
CA GLU A 468 4.92 -10.31 48.00
C GLU A 468 4.77 -9.57 49.34
N ALA A 469 3.53 -9.23 49.74
CA ALA A 469 3.25 -8.57 51.00
C ALA A 469 3.60 -9.44 52.24
N GLU A 470 3.39 -10.76 52.17
CA GLU A 470 3.77 -11.72 53.23
C GLU A 470 5.30 -11.83 53.37
N LEU A 471 6.06 -11.67 52.29
CA LEU A 471 7.51 -11.70 52.29
C LEU A 471 8.17 -10.37 52.67
N GLY A 472 7.39 -9.27 52.78
CA GLY A 472 7.87 -7.93 53.07
C GLY A 472 8.67 -7.29 51.94
N LEU A 473 8.36 -7.70 50.69
CA LEU A 473 8.98 -7.22 49.46
C LEU A 473 8.19 -6.05 48.85
#